data_48f5f09e1a6e8f1eeb360ae84f9e3f85
#
_entry.id   48f5f09e1a6e8f1eeb360ae84f9e3f85
#
_cell.length_a   1.000
_cell.length_b   1.000
_cell.length_c   1.000
_cell.angle_alpha   90.00
_cell.angle_beta   90.00
_cell.angle_gamma   90.00
#
_symmetry.space_group_name_H-M   'P 1'
#
loop_
_entity.id
_entity.type
_entity.pdbx_description
1 polymer ?
#
loop_
_entity_poly.entity_id
_entity_poly.type
_entity_poly.pdbx_seq_one_letter_code
_entity_poly.pdbx_strand_id
1 'polypeptide(L)' 'MGAAVDTTLASDSPESFYTLLGVRPDGVASVVDLVAAEDLLLARRRAHALLREHASCNLVEVWRDGALVDQLER' A
#
# COMPACT_ATOMS: atom_id res chain seq x y z
N MET A 1 22.98 5.07 -24.56
CA MET A 1 22.66 5.21 -24.28
C MET A 1 21.63 5.32 -23.93
N GLY A 2 21.46 5.61 -23.93
CA GLY A 2 20.44 6.16 -23.48
C GLY A 2 19.69 5.39 -22.78
N ALA A 3 19.55 4.64 -23.02
CA ALA A 3 18.85 3.82 -22.40
C ALA A 3 18.94 3.94 -21.06
N ALA A 4 19.88 3.96 -20.74
CA ALA A 4 20.07 3.97 -19.44
C ALA A 4 19.19 4.80 -18.86
N VAL A 5 19.10 5.70 -19.33
CA VAL A 5 18.33 6.53 -18.90
C VAL A 5 17.17 6.09 -18.36
N ASP A 6 16.54 5.52 -19.03
CA ASP A 6 15.37 5.12 -18.64
C ASP A 6 15.37 4.50 -17.42
N THR A 7 16.23 3.90 -17.16
CA THR A 7 16.23 3.18 -16.04
C THR A 7 16.15 4.12 -14.96
N THR A 8 16.76 5.08 -15.04
CA THR A 8 16.79 5.96 -14.03
C THR A 8 15.47 6.38 -13.71
N LEU A 9 14.75 6.57 -14.62
CA LEU A 9 13.51 6.98 -14.41
C LEU A 9 12.84 6.14 -13.51
N ALA A 10 12.93 5.03 -13.74
CA ALA A 10 12.25 4.10 -12.99
C ALA A 10 12.62 4.29 -11.59
N SER A 11 13.79 4.51 -11.38
CA SER A 11 14.16 4.52 -10.02
C SER A 11 13.63 5.69 -9.35
N ASP A 12 13.41 6.69 -10.01
CA ASP A 12 12.96 7.77 -9.37
C ASP A 12 11.68 7.66 -8.79
N SER A 13 10.88 7.15 -9.41
CA SER A 13 9.61 7.24 -9.05
C SER A 13 9.19 6.65 -7.88
N PRO A 14 9.44 5.65 -7.72
CA PRO A 14 8.84 4.89 -6.79
C PRO A 14 8.92 5.12 -5.43
N GLU A 15 9.64 5.82 -5.11
CA GLU A 15 9.86 5.91 -3.81
C GLU A 15 8.74 6.13 -2.97
N SER A 16 7.76 6.62 -3.35
CA SER A 16 6.71 6.99 -2.43
C SER A 16 5.45 6.20 -2.51
N PHE A 17 5.57 4.93 -2.79
CA PHE A 17 4.37 4.11 -2.83
C PHE A 17 4.24 3.22 -1.62
N TYR A 18 3.02 3.13 -1.12
CA TYR A 18 2.67 2.14 -0.11
C TYR A 18 1.75 1.12 -0.74
N THR A 19 1.88 -0.12 -0.32
CA THR A 19 0.98 -1.18 -0.75
C THR A 19 0.04 -1.47 0.42
N LEU A 20 -1.24 -1.44 0.17
CA LEU A 20 -2.23 -1.73 1.20
C LEU A 20 -2.88 -3.06 0.88
N LEU A 21 -2.93 -3.94 1.85
CA LEU A 21 -3.56 -5.25 1.68
C LEU A 21 -4.74 -5.37 2.63
N GLY A 22 -5.91 -5.52 2.08
CA GLY A 22 -7.10 -5.76 2.89
C GLY A 22 -7.19 -7.24 3.18
N VAL A 23 -7.22 -7.62 4.44
CA VAL A 23 -7.14 -9.00 4.87
C VAL A 23 -8.43 -9.41 5.55
N ARG A 24 -8.94 -10.56 5.14
CA ARG A 24 -10.16 -11.13 5.72
C ARG A 24 -9.83 -11.85 7.02
N PRO A 25 -10.83 -12.15 7.82
CA PRO A 25 -10.60 -12.86 9.07
C PRO A 25 -9.89 -14.20 8.89
N ASP A 26 -10.01 -14.82 7.73
CA ASP A 26 -9.36 -16.09 7.49
C ASP A 26 -7.90 -15.91 7.08
N GLY A 27 -7.41 -14.69 7.07
CA GLY A 27 -6.01 -14.42 6.75
C GLY A 27 -5.73 -14.21 5.27
N VAL A 28 -6.75 -14.26 4.44
CA VAL A 28 -6.54 -14.11 3.01
C VAL A 28 -6.57 -12.63 2.63
N ALA A 29 -5.57 -12.19 1.90
CA ALA A 29 -5.55 -10.82 1.40
C ALA A 29 -6.43 -10.78 0.15
N SER A 30 -7.55 -10.11 0.23
CA SER A 30 -8.51 -10.08 -0.85
C SER A 30 -8.59 -8.74 -1.57
N VAL A 31 -7.93 -7.72 -1.05
CA VAL A 31 -7.94 -6.40 -1.67
C VAL A 31 -6.52 -5.88 -1.68
N VAL A 32 -6.10 -5.34 -2.81
CA VAL A 32 -4.77 -4.74 -2.93
C VAL A 32 -4.93 -3.36 -3.50
N ASP A 33 -4.27 -2.38 -2.92
CA ASP A 33 -4.30 -1.03 -3.41
C ASP A 33 -2.89 -0.44 -3.30
N LEU A 34 -2.57 0.49 -4.18
CA LEU A 34 -1.31 1.18 -4.16
C LEU A 34 -1.57 2.65 -3.95
N VAL A 35 -0.87 3.23 -3.02
CA VAL A 35 -1.04 4.63 -2.69
C VAL A 35 0.26 5.37 -2.88
N ALA A 36 0.25 6.37 -3.74
CA ALA A 36 1.42 7.21 -3.93
C ALA A 36 1.34 8.29 -2.88
N ALA A 37 2.16 8.20 -1.89
CA ALA A 37 2.12 9.17 -0.82
C ALA A 37 3.50 9.32 -0.20
N GLU A 38 3.81 10.50 0.21
CA GLU A 38 5.09 10.74 0.79
C GLU A 38 5.12 10.42 2.26
N ASP A 39 4.00 10.38 2.91
CA ASP A 39 4.01 10.07 4.31
C ASP A 39 2.95 9.04 4.65
N LEU A 40 3.12 8.44 5.78
CA LEU A 40 2.26 7.37 6.22
C LEU A 40 0.84 7.83 6.49
N LEU A 41 0.66 9.08 6.81
CA LEU A 41 -0.66 9.57 7.14
C LEU A 41 -1.65 9.37 5.98
N LEU A 42 -1.23 9.67 4.78
CA LEU A 42 -2.12 9.50 3.64
C LEU A 42 -2.41 8.02 3.40
N ALA A 43 -1.41 7.19 3.58
CA ALA A 43 -1.63 5.75 3.42
C ALA A 43 -2.62 5.25 4.47
N ARG A 44 -2.52 5.77 5.70
CA ARG A 44 -3.44 5.35 6.75
C ARG A 44 -4.87 5.81 6.44
N ARG A 45 -5.03 6.99 5.88
CA ARG A 45 -6.37 7.45 5.53
C ARG A 45 -6.98 6.52 4.49
N ARG A 46 -6.18 6.13 3.51
CA ARG A 46 -6.69 5.24 2.49
C ARG A 46 -7.01 3.87 3.08
N ALA A 47 -6.20 3.40 4.03
CA ALA A 47 -6.43 2.12 4.68
C ALA A 47 -7.76 2.14 5.44
N HIS A 48 -8.06 3.24 6.12
CA HIS A 48 -9.34 3.35 6.82
C HIS A 48 -10.49 3.31 5.82
N ALA A 49 -10.33 3.95 4.67
CA ALA A 49 -11.37 3.95 3.66
C ALA A 49 -11.59 2.53 3.14
N LEU A 50 -10.52 1.77 2.94
CA LEU A 50 -10.65 0.41 2.47
C LEU A 50 -11.42 -0.45 3.47
N LEU A 51 -11.19 -0.25 4.76
CA LEU A 51 -11.95 -1.00 5.75
C LEU A 51 -13.44 -0.67 5.67
N ARG A 52 -13.77 0.58 5.36
CA ARG A 52 -15.18 0.93 5.25
C ARG A 52 -15.78 0.39 3.96
N GLU A 53 -15.00 0.34 2.90
CA GLU A 53 -15.50 -0.07 1.59
C GLU A 53 -15.60 -1.58 1.45
N HIS A 54 -14.83 -2.33 2.21
CA HIS A 54 -14.75 -3.77 2.06
C HIS A 54 -15.11 -4.47 3.38
N ALA A 55 -16.37 -4.71 3.56
CA ALA A 55 -16.86 -5.27 4.81
C ALA A 55 -16.30 -6.64 5.13
N SER A 56 -15.82 -7.36 4.13
CA SER A 56 -15.28 -8.69 4.38
C SER A 56 -13.89 -8.63 4.99
N CYS A 57 -13.23 -7.47 4.96
CA CYS A 57 -11.90 -7.34 5.52
C CYS A 57 -11.99 -6.77 6.93
N ASN A 58 -11.20 -7.33 7.82
CA ASN A 58 -11.17 -6.79 9.19
C ASN A 58 -9.84 -6.10 9.50
N LEU A 59 -8.94 -6.08 8.55
CA LEU A 59 -7.60 -5.58 8.77
C LEU A 59 -7.03 -5.06 7.47
N VAL A 60 -6.27 -3.98 7.51
CA VAL A 60 -5.50 -3.54 6.35
C VAL A 60 -4.05 -3.44 6.78
N GLU A 61 -3.18 -4.10 6.04
CA GLU A 61 -1.75 -4.01 6.27
C GLU A 61 -1.18 -2.97 5.34
N VAL A 62 -0.27 -2.16 5.85
CA VAL A 62 0.37 -1.11 5.08
C VAL A 62 1.84 -1.48 4.93
N TRP A 63 2.27 -1.66 3.70
CA TRP A 63 3.61 -2.11 3.40
C TRP A 63 4.38 -1.07 2.59
N ARG A 64 5.68 -1.01 2.80
CA ARG A 64 6.53 -0.16 2.00
C ARG A 64 7.90 -0.83 1.87
N ASP A 65 8.39 -0.92 0.64
CA ASP A 65 9.71 -1.51 0.38
C ASP A 65 9.83 -2.90 0.97
N GLY A 66 8.78 -3.67 0.88
CA GLY A 66 8.83 -5.05 1.34
C GLY A 66 8.71 -5.22 2.85
N ALA A 67 8.41 -4.17 3.57
CA ALA A 67 8.29 -4.24 5.02
C ALA A 67 6.91 -3.78 5.47
N LEU A 68 6.36 -4.45 6.46
CA LEU A 68 5.10 -4.04 7.06
C LEU A 68 5.38 -2.84 7.94
N VAL A 69 4.78 -1.71 7.63
CA VAL A 69 5.03 -0.50 8.38
C VAL A 69 3.87 -0.08 9.26
N ASP A 70 2.70 -0.60 9.02
CA ASP A 70 1.55 -0.28 9.87
C ASP A 70 0.44 -1.30 9.59
N GLN A 71 -0.56 -1.31 10.48
CA GLN A 71 -1.63 -2.25 10.36
C GLN A 71 -2.84 -1.64 11.04
N LEU A 72 -3.97 -1.59 10.36
CA LEU A 72 -5.16 -0.98 10.90
C LEU A 72 -6.25 -2.03 10.98
N GLU A 73 -6.87 -2.14 12.14
CA GLU A 73 -7.92 -3.11 12.36
C GLU A 73 -9.26 -2.40 12.46
N ARG A 74 -10.30 -3.13 12.07
CA ARG A 74 -11.63 -2.58 12.16
C ARG A 74 -12.09 -2.43 13.59
#